data_6acfd612c00c677c02fa372c7eea4424
#
_entry.id   6acfd612c00c677c02fa372c7eea4424
#
_cell.length_a   1.000
_cell.length_b   1.000
_cell.length_c   1.000
_cell.angle_alpha   90.00
_cell.angle_beta   90.00
_cell.angle_gamma   90.00
#
_symmetry.space_group_name_H-M   'P 1'
#
loop_
_entity.id
_entity.type
_entity.pdbx_description
1 polymer ?
#
loop_
_entity_poly.entity_id
_entity_poly.type
_entity_poly.pdbx_seq_one_letter_code
_entity_poly.pdbx_strand_id
1 'polypeptide(L)'
;RVVSISTNDLNIVRKDEPQYFGVSDSSGLHAIITNGAAVRRRWRHYDLFDKAPGTSPFATSLGGSNDELHIAVIDEDGAISGIKGSVLETYGAVSKASDAKTPQGSVNYYPDVIYNASSYIYWMDHNSSGSNWGSAASGTTFTDVTTVSNVSLQSGADGTAATTGQKLTAYQKFADAETVDVGLIMAANGDATHIDNLIT
;
A
#
# COMPACT_ATOMS: atom_id res chain seq x y z
N ARG A 1 -5.34 -8.53 -7.14
CA ARG A 1 -5.15 -7.17 -6.58
C ARG A 1 -4.04 -6.48 -7.34
N VAL A 2 -4.20 -5.20 -7.61
CA VAL A 2 -3.13 -4.37 -8.20
C VAL A 2 -2.81 -3.27 -7.21
N VAL A 3 -1.53 -3.09 -6.93
CA VAL A 3 -1.03 -1.90 -6.24
C VAL A 3 -0.38 -1.02 -7.29
N SER A 4 -0.87 0.20 -7.44
CA SER A 4 -0.30 1.21 -8.34
C SER A 4 0.39 2.28 -7.52
N ILE A 5 1.66 2.52 -7.83
CA ILE A 5 2.50 3.50 -7.13
C ILE A 5 2.91 4.57 -8.12
N SER A 6 2.70 5.84 -7.77
CA SER A 6 3.19 6.99 -8.53
C SER A 6 4.10 7.85 -7.66
N THR A 7 5.22 8.22 -8.21
CA THR A 7 6.14 9.19 -7.65
C THR A 7 6.14 10.47 -8.48
N ASN A 8 6.95 11.43 -8.10
CA ASN A 8 7.02 12.82 -8.60
C ASN A 8 7.23 12.95 -10.12
N ASP A 9 6.41 12.28 -10.92
CA ASP A 9 6.46 12.42 -12.37
C ASP A 9 5.31 13.30 -12.86
N LEU A 10 5.61 14.56 -13.09
CA LEU A 10 4.67 15.58 -13.57
C LEU A 10 4.22 15.37 -15.02
N ASN A 11 4.66 14.34 -15.69
CA ASN A 11 4.31 14.05 -17.06
C ASN A 11 3.09 13.12 -17.15
N ILE A 12 1.90 13.64 -16.99
CA ILE A 12 0.66 12.85 -17.02
C ILE A 12 -0.22 13.31 -18.17
N VAL A 13 -0.61 12.37 -19.05
CA VAL A 13 -1.56 12.64 -20.13
C VAL A 13 -2.80 11.78 -19.94
N ARG A 14 -3.96 12.41 -19.92
CA ARG A 14 -5.24 11.73 -20.08
C ARG A 14 -5.59 11.69 -21.57
N LYS A 15 -5.64 10.50 -22.12
CA LYS A 15 -5.83 10.29 -23.57
C LYS A 15 -7.28 10.54 -24.03
N ASP A 16 -8.22 10.55 -23.13
CA ASP A 16 -9.66 10.44 -23.38
C ASP A 16 -10.50 11.63 -22.87
N GLU A 17 -9.86 12.74 -22.48
CA GLU A 17 -10.58 13.97 -22.14
C GLU A 17 -10.40 15.05 -23.22
N PRO A 18 -11.35 15.16 -24.17
CA PRO A 18 -11.27 16.12 -25.28
C PRO A 18 -11.49 17.57 -24.88
N GLN A 19 -11.85 17.83 -23.65
CA GLN A 19 -12.16 19.18 -23.16
C GLN A 19 -10.96 19.94 -22.59
N TYR A 20 -9.84 19.30 -22.43
CA TYR A 20 -8.60 20.01 -22.13
C TYR A 20 -7.96 20.43 -23.45
N PHE A 21 -8.12 21.71 -23.78
CA PHE A 21 -7.50 22.31 -24.96
C PHE A 21 -5.99 22.08 -24.92
N GLY A 22 -5.58 20.96 -25.49
CA GLY A 22 -4.21 20.58 -25.60
C GLY A 22 -3.77 20.67 -27.04
N VAL A 23 -2.56 21.11 -27.26
CA VAL A 23 -1.87 20.87 -28.51
C VAL A 23 -1.50 19.39 -28.54
N SER A 24 -2.05 18.63 -29.48
CA SER A 24 -1.56 17.28 -29.73
C SER A 24 -0.18 17.40 -30.34
N ASP A 25 0.81 16.85 -29.68
CA ASP A 25 2.10 16.63 -30.34
C ASP A 25 2.03 15.40 -31.26
N SER A 26 3.06 15.21 -32.06
CA SER A 26 3.16 14.09 -32.99
C SER A 26 3.16 12.70 -32.35
N SER A 27 3.17 12.61 -31.00
CA SER A 27 3.05 11.36 -30.24
C SER A 27 1.61 11.03 -29.82
N GLY A 28 0.64 11.90 -30.16
CA GLY A 28 -0.77 11.73 -29.78
C GLY A 28 -1.05 12.02 -28.31
N LEU A 29 -0.16 12.71 -27.64
CA LEU A 29 -0.31 13.12 -26.26
C LEU A 29 -1.00 14.48 -26.18
N HIS A 30 -2.02 14.60 -25.34
CA HIS A 30 -2.68 15.88 -25.07
C HIS A 30 -1.96 16.60 -23.93
N ALA A 31 -1.40 17.77 -24.23
CA ALA A 31 -0.78 18.62 -23.21
C ALA A 31 -1.79 19.68 -22.74
N ILE A 32 -1.96 19.82 -21.44
CA ILE A 32 -2.66 20.95 -20.84
C ILE A 32 -1.65 22.09 -20.72
N ILE A 33 -1.92 23.19 -21.41
CA ILE A 33 -1.08 24.38 -21.28
C ILE A 33 -1.68 25.27 -20.20
N THR A 34 -0.98 25.35 -19.07
CA THR A 34 -1.27 26.30 -18.01
C THR A 34 -0.09 27.24 -17.91
N ASN A 35 -0.29 28.53 -18.17
CA ASN A 35 0.76 29.58 -18.15
C ASN A 35 1.99 29.24 -19.01
N GLY A 36 1.78 28.60 -20.17
CA GLY A 36 2.86 28.24 -21.09
C GLY A 36 3.61 26.96 -20.76
N ALA A 37 3.25 26.27 -19.68
CA ALA A 37 3.83 24.99 -19.33
C ALA A 37 2.91 23.82 -19.74
N ALA A 38 3.48 22.81 -20.38
CA ALA A 38 2.75 21.57 -20.68
C ALA A 38 2.71 20.67 -19.46
N VAL A 39 1.52 20.29 -19.01
CA VAL A 39 1.33 19.30 -17.94
C VAL A 39 0.97 17.96 -18.57
N ARG A 40 1.76 16.95 -18.32
CA ARG A 40 1.53 15.59 -18.78
C ARG A 40 1.14 14.71 -17.60
N ARG A 41 0.16 13.85 -17.77
CA ARG A 41 -0.30 12.90 -16.76
C ARG A 41 0.07 11.49 -17.20
N ARG A 42 0.86 10.79 -16.43
CA ARG A 42 1.32 9.44 -16.76
C ARG A 42 0.61 8.33 -16.02
N TRP A 43 -0.13 8.66 -14.96
CA TRP A 43 -0.77 7.68 -14.10
C TRP A 43 -2.30 7.73 -14.25
N ARG A 44 -2.91 6.57 -14.49
CA ARG A 44 -4.36 6.44 -14.67
C ARG A 44 -5.16 6.89 -13.42
N HIS A 45 -4.59 6.74 -12.24
CA HIS A 45 -5.27 6.98 -10.96
C HIS A 45 -4.89 8.32 -10.32
N TYR A 46 -4.38 9.26 -11.11
CA TYR A 46 -3.94 10.57 -10.61
C TYR A 46 -5.09 11.40 -10.00
N ASP A 47 -6.30 11.23 -10.49
CA ASP A 47 -7.51 11.93 -10.08
C ASP A 47 -8.04 11.51 -8.69
N LEU A 48 -7.44 10.46 -8.12
CA LEU A 48 -7.69 10.05 -6.73
C LEU A 48 -6.95 10.94 -5.70
N PHE A 49 -6.11 11.86 -6.15
CA PHE A 49 -5.22 12.66 -5.29
C PHE A 49 -5.25 14.13 -5.71
N ASP A 50 -5.22 15.02 -4.71
CA ASP A 50 -5.34 16.47 -4.92
C ASP A 50 -4.13 17.09 -5.62
N LYS A 51 -2.95 16.48 -5.47
CA LYS A 51 -1.68 16.97 -6.05
C LYS A 51 -0.80 15.80 -6.49
N ALA A 52 0.20 16.09 -7.31
CA ALA A 52 1.28 15.14 -7.55
C ALA A 52 2.14 14.95 -6.29
N PRO A 53 2.73 13.77 -6.05
CA PRO A 53 3.68 13.59 -4.97
C PRO A 53 4.93 14.42 -5.22
N GLY A 54 5.54 14.91 -4.17
CA GLY A 54 6.69 15.81 -4.25
C GLY A 54 7.57 15.73 -3.01
N THR A 55 7.82 16.87 -2.41
CA THR A 55 8.55 16.97 -1.14
C THR A 55 7.60 17.37 -0.03
N SER A 56 7.56 16.60 1.04
CA SER A 56 6.78 16.92 2.21
C SER A 56 7.35 18.12 2.98
N PRO A 57 6.51 18.85 3.74
CA PRO A 57 7.01 19.91 4.63
C PRO A 57 8.01 19.37 5.65
N PHE A 58 7.83 18.12 6.11
CA PHE A 58 8.75 17.46 7.04
C PHE A 58 10.15 17.31 6.41
N ALA A 59 10.24 16.68 5.24
CA ALA A 59 11.50 16.50 4.54
C ALA A 59 12.14 17.86 4.18
N THR A 60 11.35 18.82 3.71
CA THR A 60 11.84 20.18 3.41
C THR A 60 12.51 20.82 4.63
N SER A 61 11.93 20.70 5.81
CA SER A 61 12.47 21.28 7.05
C SER A 61 13.83 20.70 7.45
N LEU A 62 14.12 19.47 6.98
CA LEU A 62 15.37 18.74 7.23
C LEU A 62 16.34 18.77 6.04
N GLY A 63 16.05 19.57 5.01
CA GLY A 63 16.88 19.65 3.80
C GLY A 63 16.77 18.43 2.89
N GLY A 64 15.77 17.58 3.08
CA GLY A 64 15.45 16.46 2.21
C GLY A 64 14.54 16.86 1.05
N SER A 65 14.37 15.95 0.08
CA SER A 65 13.51 16.18 -1.08
C SER A 65 13.01 14.89 -1.71
N ASN A 66 11.90 15.01 -2.49
CA ASN A 66 11.29 13.93 -3.28
C ASN A 66 10.83 12.73 -2.44
N ASP A 67 10.42 12.96 -1.20
CA ASP A 67 10.05 11.88 -0.29
C ASP A 67 8.62 11.38 -0.47
N GLU A 68 7.70 12.18 -1.04
CA GLU A 68 6.30 11.77 -1.17
C GLU A 68 6.10 10.71 -2.27
N LEU A 69 5.11 9.84 -2.07
CA LEU A 69 4.57 8.92 -3.06
C LEU A 69 3.06 8.73 -2.88
N HIS A 70 2.39 8.23 -3.91
CA HIS A 70 0.98 7.87 -3.87
C HIS A 70 0.82 6.38 -4.15
N ILE A 71 -0.09 5.74 -3.43
CA ILE A 71 -0.41 4.32 -3.59
C ILE A 71 -1.92 4.18 -3.77
N ALA A 72 -2.35 3.41 -4.76
CA ALA A 72 -3.73 3.00 -4.93
C ALA A 72 -3.81 1.47 -4.96
N VAL A 73 -4.72 0.91 -4.18
CA VAL A 73 -5.04 -0.52 -4.16
C VAL A 73 -6.29 -0.73 -4.98
N ILE A 74 -6.19 -1.54 -6.02
CA ILE A 74 -7.22 -1.73 -7.02
C ILE A 74 -7.70 -3.18 -7.00
N ASP A 75 -9.01 -3.39 -7.04
CA ASP A 75 -9.62 -4.70 -7.25
C ASP A 75 -9.61 -5.03 -8.74
N GLU A 76 -8.52 -5.63 -9.21
CA GLU A 76 -8.30 -5.84 -10.65
C GLU A 76 -9.40 -6.68 -11.28
N ASP A 77 -9.84 -7.72 -10.60
CA ASP A 77 -10.80 -8.70 -11.12
C ASP A 77 -12.23 -8.47 -10.63
N GLY A 78 -12.42 -7.62 -9.64
CA GLY A 78 -13.70 -7.40 -8.98
C GLY A 78 -14.07 -8.50 -7.99
N ALA A 79 -13.10 -9.31 -7.56
CA ALA A 79 -13.33 -10.44 -6.66
C ALA A 79 -13.67 -10.01 -5.22
N ILE A 80 -13.32 -8.79 -4.83
CA ILE A 80 -13.56 -8.26 -3.49
C ILE A 80 -14.80 -7.38 -3.46
N SER A 81 -14.85 -6.39 -4.36
CA SER A 81 -15.92 -5.39 -4.42
C SER A 81 -17.10 -5.79 -5.29
N GLY A 82 -16.96 -6.81 -6.13
CA GLY A 82 -17.90 -7.16 -7.18
C GLY A 82 -17.75 -6.31 -8.44
N ILE A 83 -16.88 -5.31 -8.46
CA ILE A 83 -16.70 -4.39 -9.58
C ILE A 83 -15.24 -4.39 -10.00
N LYS A 84 -14.99 -4.87 -11.22
CA LYS A 84 -13.65 -4.90 -11.81
C LYS A 84 -13.04 -3.50 -11.90
N GLY A 85 -11.82 -3.34 -11.40
CA GLY A 85 -11.06 -2.10 -11.47
C GLY A 85 -11.46 -1.06 -10.43
N SER A 86 -12.30 -1.42 -9.44
CA SER A 86 -12.65 -0.50 -8.35
C SER A 86 -11.45 -0.22 -7.44
N VAL A 87 -11.40 1.00 -6.92
CA VAL A 87 -10.42 1.43 -5.95
C VAL A 87 -10.84 0.92 -4.57
N LEU A 88 -9.97 0.15 -3.91
CA LEU A 88 -10.19 -0.34 -2.56
C LEU A 88 -9.64 0.62 -1.51
N GLU A 89 -8.41 1.09 -1.70
CA GLU A 89 -7.72 1.99 -0.78
C GLU A 89 -6.83 2.97 -1.53
N THR A 90 -6.61 4.13 -0.93
CA THR A 90 -5.66 5.13 -1.43
C THR A 90 -4.81 5.66 -0.29
N TYR A 91 -3.52 5.87 -0.57
CA TYR A 91 -2.57 6.48 0.36
C TYR A 91 -1.90 7.64 -0.36
N GLY A 92 -2.31 8.87 -0.03
CA GLY A 92 -1.83 10.08 -0.66
C GLY A 92 -0.70 10.74 0.12
N ALA A 93 0.34 11.18 -0.59
CA ALA A 93 1.46 11.95 -0.03
C ALA A 93 2.11 11.27 1.21
N VAL A 94 2.16 9.92 1.19
CA VAL A 94 2.93 9.17 2.18
C VAL A 94 4.42 9.27 1.85
N SER A 95 5.28 9.17 2.85
CA SER A 95 6.71 9.45 2.71
C SER A 95 7.57 8.20 2.59
N LYS A 96 8.62 8.29 1.79
CA LYS A 96 9.71 7.30 1.69
C LYS A 96 10.68 7.39 2.87
N ALA A 97 10.65 8.49 3.64
CA ALA A 97 11.52 8.70 4.79
C ALA A 97 11.01 7.95 6.02
N SER A 98 11.89 7.18 6.66
CA SER A 98 11.54 6.35 7.82
C SER A 98 11.15 7.15 9.07
N ASP A 99 11.61 8.38 9.18
CA ASP A 99 11.33 9.29 10.29
C ASP A 99 10.19 10.29 10.00
N ALA A 100 9.54 10.18 8.83
CA ALA A 100 8.55 11.14 8.38
C ALA A 100 7.36 11.27 9.33
N LYS A 101 6.92 12.52 9.52
CA LYS A 101 5.74 12.88 10.30
C LYS A 101 4.78 13.74 9.48
N THR A 102 3.50 13.58 9.75
CA THR A 102 2.48 14.52 9.31
C THR A 102 2.60 15.85 10.08
N PRO A 103 1.96 16.94 9.62
CA PRO A 103 1.90 18.19 10.41
C PRO A 103 1.31 18.02 11.81
N GLN A 104 0.49 16.99 12.03
CA GLN A 104 -0.11 16.65 13.32
C GLN A 104 0.78 15.76 14.18
N GLY A 105 1.98 15.38 13.70
CA GLY A 105 2.95 14.56 14.42
C GLY A 105 2.77 13.04 14.28
N SER A 106 1.77 12.58 13.53
CA SER A 106 1.58 11.15 13.26
C SER A 106 2.65 10.62 12.29
N VAL A 107 2.94 9.33 12.35
CA VAL A 107 3.85 8.67 11.41
C VAL A 107 3.31 8.81 9.98
N ASN A 108 4.19 9.19 9.05
CA ASN A 108 3.87 9.29 7.63
C ASN A 108 4.77 8.40 6.74
N TYR A 109 5.57 7.55 7.33
CA TYR A 109 6.37 6.56 6.62
C TYR A 109 5.46 5.52 5.97
N TYR A 110 5.56 5.35 4.66
CA TYR A 110 4.55 4.59 3.90
C TYR A 110 4.39 3.11 4.33
N PRO A 111 5.43 2.36 4.74
CA PRO A 111 5.24 1.01 5.26
C PRO A 111 4.42 0.97 6.55
N ASP A 112 4.67 1.91 7.46
CA ASP A 112 3.94 1.99 8.73
C ASP A 112 2.50 2.43 8.51
N VAL A 113 2.28 3.37 7.57
CA VAL A 113 0.93 3.81 7.20
C VAL A 113 0.14 2.64 6.62
N ILE A 114 0.73 1.86 5.71
CA ILE A 114 0.11 0.66 5.16
C ILE A 114 -0.20 -0.35 6.26
N TYR A 115 0.78 -0.65 7.11
CA TYR A 115 0.61 -1.63 8.19
C TYR A 115 -0.53 -1.29 9.14
N ASN A 116 -0.68 -0.02 9.48
CA ASN A 116 -1.70 0.43 10.44
C ASN A 116 -3.08 0.66 9.83
N ALA A 117 -3.17 0.96 8.53
CA ALA A 117 -4.41 1.40 7.91
C ALA A 117 -4.99 0.44 6.88
N SER A 118 -4.18 -0.42 6.26
CA SER A 118 -4.66 -1.28 5.19
C SER A 118 -5.39 -2.51 5.70
N SER A 119 -6.53 -2.79 5.06
CA SER A 119 -7.27 -4.05 5.22
C SER A 119 -6.93 -5.08 4.14
N TYR A 120 -6.15 -4.70 3.11
CA TYR A 120 -5.96 -5.52 1.92
C TYR A 120 -4.52 -5.89 1.62
N ILE A 121 -3.54 -5.07 2.04
CA ILE A 121 -2.14 -5.28 1.71
C ILE A 121 -1.23 -5.14 2.93
N TYR A 122 -0.09 -5.83 2.86
CA TYR A 122 1.06 -5.65 3.74
C TYR A 122 2.26 -5.20 2.91
N TRP A 123 3.08 -4.35 3.49
CA TRP A 123 4.36 -4.01 2.90
C TRP A 123 5.37 -5.15 3.12
N MET A 124 6.13 -5.50 2.10
CA MET A 124 7.14 -6.56 2.17
C MET A 124 8.53 -6.03 1.87
N ASP A 125 8.67 -5.13 0.88
CA ASP A 125 9.97 -4.59 0.48
C ASP A 125 9.79 -3.27 -0.28
N HIS A 126 10.88 -2.49 -0.40
CA HIS A 126 10.93 -1.30 -1.21
C HIS A 126 10.90 -1.64 -2.71
N ASN A 127 10.42 -0.69 -3.51
CA ASN A 127 10.56 -0.81 -4.96
C ASN A 127 12.05 -0.90 -5.32
N SER A 128 12.41 -1.78 -6.24
CA SER A 128 13.80 -1.98 -6.68
C SER A 128 14.49 -0.70 -7.21
N SER A 129 13.71 0.27 -7.69
CA SER A 129 14.20 1.59 -8.08
C SER A 129 14.41 2.52 -6.89
N GLY A 130 13.95 2.16 -5.70
CA GLY A 130 13.97 2.98 -4.48
C GLY A 130 15.19 2.71 -3.60
N SER A 131 16.39 2.83 -4.12
CA SER A 131 17.64 2.44 -3.46
C SER A 131 17.93 3.13 -2.11
N ASN A 132 17.33 4.29 -1.84
CA ASN A 132 17.46 5.02 -0.58
C ASN A 132 16.15 5.18 0.20
N TRP A 133 15.09 4.48 -0.22
CA TRP A 133 13.84 4.48 0.52
C TRP A 133 14.05 3.83 1.90
N GLY A 134 13.42 4.38 2.92
CA GLY A 134 13.65 3.95 4.30
C GLY A 134 14.81 4.67 5.01
N SER A 135 15.56 5.52 4.31
CA SER A 135 16.51 6.43 4.96
C SER A 135 15.78 7.53 5.75
N ALA A 136 16.48 8.18 6.68
CA ALA A 136 15.98 9.39 7.33
C ALA A 136 15.90 10.57 6.35
N ALA A 137 15.00 11.51 6.58
CA ALA A 137 14.77 12.65 5.70
C ALA A 137 15.93 13.65 5.64
N SER A 138 16.76 13.71 6.70
CA SER A 138 17.81 14.73 6.82
C SER A 138 18.81 14.72 5.66
N GLY A 139 18.78 15.78 4.85
CA GLY A 139 19.66 15.95 3.70
C GLY A 139 19.49 14.92 2.57
N THR A 140 18.45 14.08 2.63
CA THR A 140 18.25 12.99 1.69
C THR A 140 17.39 13.42 0.51
N THR A 141 17.91 13.30 -0.71
CA THR A 141 17.12 13.37 -1.94
C THR A 141 16.68 11.95 -2.30
N PHE A 142 15.39 11.66 -2.13
CA PHE A 142 14.87 10.32 -2.38
C PHE A 142 14.78 10.02 -3.87
N THR A 143 15.12 8.78 -4.22
CA THR A 143 15.04 8.30 -5.59
C THR A 143 13.58 8.24 -6.05
N ASP A 144 13.31 8.83 -7.21
CA ASP A 144 11.99 8.75 -7.83
C ASP A 144 11.85 7.49 -8.68
N VAL A 145 10.63 6.97 -8.72
CA VAL A 145 10.26 5.96 -9.69
C VAL A 145 9.90 6.67 -10.99
N THR A 146 10.76 6.55 -11.99
CA THR A 146 10.60 7.22 -13.29
C THR A 146 9.43 6.67 -14.11
N THR A 147 8.95 5.49 -13.76
CA THR A 147 7.83 4.81 -14.39
C THR A 147 6.81 4.39 -13.34
N VAL A 148 5.51 4.55 -13.64
CA VAL A 148 4.46 4.02 -12.78
C VAL A 148 4.64 2.51 -12.62
N SER A 149 4.74 2.05 -11.38
CA SER A 149 4.81 0.63 -11.07
C SER A 149 3.40 0.09 -10.82
N ASN A 150 3.00 -0.88 -11.65
CA ASN A 150 1.76 -1.64 -11.45
C ASN A 150 2.16 -3.07 -11.11
N VAL A 151 1.78 -3.54 -9.93
CA VAL A 151 2.08 -4.89 -9.47
C VAL A 151 0.78 -5.62 -9.19
N SER A 152 0.55 -6.72 -9.90
CA SER A 152 -0.54 -7.65 -9.60
C SER A 152 -0.11 -8.61 -8.49
N LEU A 153 -0.87 -8.62 -7.39
CA LEU A 153 -0.66 -9.59 -6.32
C LEU A 153 -1.26 -10.93 -6.73
N GLN A 154 -0.40 -11.89 -7.00
CA GLN A 154 -0.74 -13.21 -7.52
C GLN A 154 -0.17 -14.33 -6.65
N SER A 155 -0.57 -15.56 -6.96
CA SER A 155 -0.01 -16.78 -6.35
C SER A 155 -0.18 -16.84 -4.82
N GLY A 156 -1.20 -16.19 -4.29
CA GLY A 156 -1.62 -16.44 -2.92
C GLY A 156 -2.07 -17.89 -2.78
N ALA A 157 -1.64 -18.56 -1.72
CA ALA A 157 -2.11 -19.89 -1.36
C ALA A 157 -2.48 -19.92 0.13
N ASP A 158 -3.51 -20.67 0.43
CA ASP A 158 -3.83 -20.95 1.82
C ASP A 158 -2.70 -21.76 2.47
N GLY A 159 -2.45 -21.50 3.73
CA GLY A 159 -1.52 -22.30 4.51
C GLY A 159 -1.99 -23.75 4.61
N THR A 160 -1.08 -24.66 4.91
CA THR A 160 -1.45 -26.04 5.21
C THR A 160 -2.32 -26.10 6.47
N ALA A 161 -3.33 -27.00 6.45
CA ALA A 161 -4.17 -27.24 7.62
C ALA A 161 -3.31 -27.61 8.84
N ALA A 162 -3.65 -27.03 9.98
CA ALA A 162 -2.94 -27.34 11.23
C ALA A 162 -3.06 -28.83 11.57
N THR A 163 -1.93 -29.45 11.91
CA THR A 163 -1.87 -30.83 12.40
C THR A 163 -2.51 -30.93 13.78
N THR A 164 -2.93 -32.15 14.18
CA THR A 164 -3.44 -32.42 15.53
C THR A 164 -2.48 -31.94 16.61
N GLY A 165 -1.17 -32.16 16.45
CA GLY A 165 -0.17 -31.70 17.40
C GLY A 165 -0.09 -30.17 17.53
N GLN A 166 -0.21 -29.45 16.42
CA GLN A 166 -0.25 -27.98 16.43
C GLN A 166 -1.52 -27.45 17.09
N LYS A 167 -2.67 -28.09 16.84
CA LYS A 167 -3.93 -27.75 17.50
C LYS A 167 -3.81 -27.96 19.01
N LEU A 168 -3.29 -29.13 19.45
CA LEU A 168 -3.04 -29.41 20.88
C LEU A 168 -2.14 -28.37 21.53
N THR A 169 -1.03 -28.01 20.90
CA THR A 169 -0.13 -26.96 21.41
C THR A 169 -0.83 -25.62 21.56
N ALA A 170 -1.74 -25.28 20.64
CA ALA A 170 -2.53 -24.05 20.73
C ALA A 170 -3.52 -24.09 21.91
N TYR A 171 -4.24 -25.21 22.09
CA TYR A 171 -5.17 -25.38 23.22
C TYR A 171 -4.47 -25.44 24.57
N GLN A 172 -3.26 -25.99 24.67
CA GLN A 172 -2.45 -25.99 25.89
C GLN A 172 -2.11 -24.57 26.40
N LYS A 173 -2.21 -23.53 25.55
CA LYS A 173 -2.07 -22.13 25.99
C LYS A 173 -3.19 -21.69 26.94
N PHE A 174 -4.32 -22.41 26.94
CA PHE A 174 -5.47 -22.16 27.80
C PHE A 174 -5.57 -23.13 29.00
N ALA A 175 -4.58 -23.99 29.20
CA ALA A 175 -4.59 -25.01 30.25
C ALA A 175 -4.31 -24.46 31.66
N ASP A 176 -3.83 -23.21 31.78
CA ASP A 176 -3.60 -22.58 33.05
C ASP A 176 -4.90 -22.02 33.63
N ALA A 177 -5.52 -22.79 34.51
CA ALA A 177 -6.80 -22.41 35.14
C ALA A 177 -6.67 -21.22 36.13
N GLU A 178 -5.46 -20.81 36.50
CA GLU A 178 -5.26 -19.64 37.37
C GLU A 178 -5.35 -18.33 36.58
N THR A 179 -4.95 -18.38 35.30
CA THR A 179 -4.90 -17.18 34.45
C THR A 179 -5.99 -17.14 33.39
N VAL A 180 -6.57 -18.30 33.04
CA VAL A 180 -7.58 -18.42 31.98
C VAL A 180 -8.79 -19.21 32.47
N ASP A 181 -9.93 -18.52 32.62
CA ASP A 181 -11.22 -19.16 32.93
C ASP A 181 -11.93 -19.58 31.63
N VAL A 182 -11.91 -20.88 31.32
CA VAL A 182 -12.52 -21.45 30.11
C VAL A 182 -13.83 -22.11 30.46
N GLY A 183 -14.95 -21.44 30.11
CA GLY A 183 -16.28 -22.01 30.34
C GLY A 183 -16.75 -22.99 29.27
N LEU A 184 -16.22 -22.92 28.04
CA LEU A 184 -16.63 -23.79 26.91
C LEU A 184 -15.50 -23.92 25.90
N ILE A 185 -15.24 -25.15 25.43
CA ILE A 185 -14.33 -25.44 24.33
C ILE A 185 -15.10 -26.03 23.17
N MET A 186 -15.01 -25.43 21.99
CA MET A 186 -15.54 -25.97 20.74
C MET A 186 -14.37 -26.57 19.92
N ALA A 187 -14.30 -27.89 19.87
CA ALA A 187 -13.25 -28.63 19.19
C ALA A 187 -13.50 -28.86 17.70
N ALA A 188 -14.15 -27.92 17.00
CA ALA A 188 -14.54 -28.03 15.61
C ALA A 188 -13.49 -28.77 14.75
N ASN A 189 -13.89 -29.78 13.97
CA ASN A 189 -12.99 -30.62 13.16
C ASN A 189 -11.84 -31.31 13.95
N GLY A 190 -12.00 -31.50 15.26
CA GLY A 190 -11.09 -32.32 16.06
C GLY A 190 -11.27 -33.81 15.72
N ASP A 191 -10.15 -34.53 15.52
CA ASP A 191 -10.17 -35.99 15.50
C ASP A 191 -10.29 -36.55 16.94
N ALA A 192 -10.50 -37.85 17.07
CA ALA A 192 -10.65 -38.50 18.38
C ALA A 192 -9.47 -38.19 19.33
N THR A 193 -8.25 -38.27 18.82
CA THR A 193 -7.04 -37.98 19.61
C THR A 193 -7.03 -36.52 20.11
N HIS A 194 -7.47 -35.57 19.28
CA HIS A 194 -7.59 -34.18 19.68
C HIS A 194 -8.63 -33.98 20.78
N ILE A 195 -9.78 -34.62 20.64
CA ILE A 195 -10.87 -34.54 21.62
C ILE A 195 -10.45 -35.19 22.94
N ASP A 196 -9.86 -36.38 22.91
CA ASP A 196 -9.38 -37.08 24.11
C ASP A 196 -8.38 -36.23 24.92
N ASN A 197 -7.48 -35.53 24.23
CA ASN A 197 -6.53 -34.64 24.90
C ASN A 197 -7.12 -33.34 25.45
N LEU A 198 -8.34 -32.96 25.03
CA LEU A 198 -9.04 -31.81 25.60
C LEU A 198 -9.84 -32.17 26.86
N ILE A 199 -10.16 -33.48 27.05
CA ILE A 199 -10.98 -34.00 28.15
C ILE A 199 -10.10 -34.41 29.36
N THR A 200 -8.82 -34.72 29.12
CA THR A 200 -7.86 -35.16 30.13
C THR A 200 -7.18 -33.99 30.81
#